data_9bfb0152120dc84f37c970e0e9e6b22a
#
_entry.id   9bfb0152120dc84f37c970e0e9e6b22a
#
_cell.length_a   1.000
_cell.length_b   1.000
_cell.length_c   1.000
_cell.angle_alpha   90.00
_cell.angle_beta   90.00
_cell.angle_gamma   90.00
#
_symmetry.space_group_name_H-M   'P 1'
#
loop_
_entity.id
_entity.type
_entity.pdbx_description
1 polymer ?
#
loop_
_entity_poly.entity_id
_entity_poly.type
_entity_poly.pdbx_seq_one_letter_code
_entity_poly.pdbx_strand_id
1 'polypeptide(L)'
;MKKVSRVHISLLLVSLAIVAVAAIAFRPQLSTAASGPNVKRSDIKLRKVAEVGGGFVRMDYDKARGQLLYLNAKGDIYKADPATGKTGLLYEGATATGDRDCVVTGMAIGPDGSIYLTCNLKTDAKNVGSIRRGALEGGKWVWSTIARTEPYPIGKTQFDHDFNGLVVSPDGKFLLVNSGSRTDHGEVEDAGGANKGLREVPLTSSVFRISISFNSKDKEIIVLPNDLDKLQAKRLLYTRGTRNCYDLAFAANGDLFCGDNSPDGDYPDEINWLRPGRHYGFPWRLGNEDNPTRTSSYDPARDKHLQNGFFAVENKLYKADTSFPSVPEGVKFTDPILNYGPDADNYRKADGSEGNASKEGKPLAGITPHRSPLGLSFDTANALSGDYKGALFVASWGAAGGTLSDKGSDLTLVKLTKQRDNYAATMTQIIADLNQPIDTVLVGKKLYVLEFGGDGAIWEVGFP
;
A
#
# COMPACT_ATOMS: atom_id res chain seq x y z
N MET A 1 -60.86 7.55 -6.91
CA MET A 1 -59.86 6.79 -6.10
C MET A 1 -58.63 6.59 -6.98
N LYS A 2 -57.59 7.42 -6.83
CA LYS A 2 -56.36 7.34 -7.60
C LYS A 2 -55.38 6.52 -6.81
N LYS A 3 -54.81 5.42 -7.42
CA LYS A 3 -53.74 4.61 -6.87
C LYS A 3 -52.43 5.41 -6.88
N VAL A 4 -51.87 5.63 -5.72
CA VAL A 4 -50.53 6.19 -5.55
C VAL A 4 -49.52 5.09 -5.78
N SER A 5 -48.70 5.27 -6.80
CA SER A 5 -47.54 4.42 -7.12
C SER A 5 -46.49 4.60 -6.04
N ARG A 6 -46.05 3.51 -5.41
CA ARG A 6 -44.90 3.48 -4.51
C ARG A 6 -43.61 3.57 -5.34
N VAL A 7 -43.00 4.72 -5.31
CA VAL A 7 -41.62 4.89 -5.80
C VAL A 7 -40.69 4.16 -4.83
N HIS A 8 -39.99 3.14 -5.35
CA HIS A 8 -38.91 2.48 -4.65
C HIS A 8 -37.72 3.44 -4.58
N ILE A 9 -37.47 3.96 -3.40
CA ILE A 9 -36.20 4.62 -3.09
C ILE A 9 -35.18 3.50 -2.91
N SER A 10 -34.44 3.21 -3.97
CA SER A 10 -33.22 2.42 -3.87
C SER A 10 -32.20 3.27 -3.15
N LEU A 11 -31.95 3.00 -1.87
CA LEU A 11 -30.78 3.49 -1.18
C LEU A 11 -29.55 2.95 -1.90
N LEU A 12 -28.86 3.80 -2.63
CA LEU A 12 -27.49 3.58 -3.08
C LEU A 12 -26.62 3.55 -1.82
N LEU A 13 -26.37 2.38 -1.29
CA LEU A 13 -25.21 2.11 -0.45
C LEU A 13 -23.98 2.20 -1.35
N VAL A 14 -23.46 3.40 -1.55
CA VAL A 14 -22.11 3.61 -2.07
C VAL A 14 -21.18 2.97 -1.04
N SER A 15 -20.75 1.76 -1.34
CA SER A 15 -19.75 1.03 -0.56
C SER A 15 -18.45 1.84 -0.60
N LEU A 16 -18.19 2.54 0.50
CA LEU A 16 -16.89 3.11 0.85
C LEU A 16 -15.89 1.96 1.12
N ALA A 17 -15.57 1.18 0.10
CA ALA A 17 -14.51 0.18 0.15
C ALA A 17 -13.15 0.82 -0.14
N ILE A 18 -12.90 2.01 0.46
CA ILE A 18 -11.74 2.82 0.08
C ILE A 18 -10.71 2.73 1.18
N VAL A 19 -10.40 2.11 1.84
CA VAL A 19 -9.54 1.88 3.00
C VAL A 19 -10.33 0.99 3.97
N ALA A 20 -10.80 -0.11 3.45
CA ALA A 20 -11.12 -1.22 4.31
C ALA A 20 -9.84 -1.95 4.74
N VAL A 21 -8.78 -1.19 5.01
CA VAL A 21 -7.83 -1.59 6.03
C VAL A 21 -8.52 -1.16 7.32
N ALA A 22 -9.22 -2.11 7.95
CA ALA A 22 -9.82 -1.96 9.28
C ALA A 22 -10.89 -0.86 9.44
N ALA A 23 -12.01 -0.93 8.73
CA ALA A 23 -13.29 -0.52 9.34
C ALA A 23 -13.78 -1.61 10.29
N ILE A 24 -12.94 -2.05 11.20
CA ILE A 24 -13.39 -2.71 12.42
C ILE A 24 -14.17 -1.66 13.19
N ALA A 25 -15.39 -2.00 13.57
CA ALA A 25 -16.26 -1.16 14.39
C ALA A 25 -15.50 -0.69 15.66
N PHE A 26 -14.81 0.44 15.55
CA PHE A 26 -14.21 1.10 16.70
C PHE A 26 -15.36 1.58 17.60
N ARG A 27 -15.57 0.91 18.71
CA ARG A 27 -16.16 1.59 19.86
C ARG A 27 -15.16 2.69 20.22
N PRO A 28 -15.56 3.98 20.26
CA PRO A 28 -14.64 5.02 20.70
C PRO A 28 -14.29 4.70 22.17
N GLN A 29 -13.09 4.20 22.41
CA GLN A 29 -12.50 4.38 23.73
C GLN A 29 -12.33 5.89 23.88
N LEU A 30 -12.95 6.45 24.91
CA LEU A 30 -12.70 7.82 25.33
C LEU A 30 -11.20 7.98 25.55
N SER A 31 -10.54 8.52 24.53
CA SER A 31 -9.13 8.87 24.54
C SER A 31 -8.99 10.04 25.53
N THR A 32 -8.30 9.80 26.63
CA THR A 32 -7.58 10.87 27.33
C THR A 32 -6.78 11.64 26.28
N ALA A 33 -6.83 12.98 26.31
CA ALA A 33 -6.21 13.87 25.35
C ALA A 33 -4.87 13.30 24.86
N ALA A 34 -4.82 12.94 23.58
CA ALA A 34 -3.63 12.32 22.99
C ALA A 34 -2.47 13.33 23.10
N SER A 35 -1.47 12.99 23.87
CA SER A 35 -0.17 13.62 23.77
C SER A 35 0.26 13.39 22.31
N GLY A 36 0.65 14.47 21.59
CA GLY A 36 1.08 14.35 20.19
C GLY A 36 2.19 13.32 19.97
N PRO A 37 2.64 13.10 18.74
CA PRO A 37 3.61 12.04 18.42
C PRO A 37 4.87 12.12 19.30
N ASN A 38 5.36 10.95 19.71
CA ASN A 38 6.45 10.79 20.66
C ASN A 38 7.77 10.56 19.92
N VAL A 39 8.64 11.58 19.91
CA VAL A 39 9.96 11.53 19.27
C VAL A 39 10.91 10.70 20.13
N LYS A 40 11.49 9.63 19.58
CA LYS A 40 12.39 8.69 20.27
C LYS A 40 13.89 9.06 20.16
N ARG A 41 14.23 10.02 19.31
CA ARG A 41 15.62 10.46 19.06
C ARG A 41 15.75 11.95 19.33
N SER A 42 16.74 12.34 20.14
CA SER A 42 16.98 13.73 20.51
C SER A 42 17.58 14.59 19.38
N ASP A 43 18.09 13.95 18.32
CA ASP A 43 18.74 14.63 17.18
C ASP A 43 17.74 14.97 16.06
N ILE A 44 16.46 14.60 16.15
CA ILE A 44 15.42 14.97 15.20
C ILE A 44 14.44 15.97 15.82
N LYS A 45 13.84 16.80 14.96
CA LYS A 45 12.84 17.79 15.35
C LYS A 45 11.52 17.47 14.67
N LEU A 46 10.43 17.50 15.42
CA LEU A 46 9.08 17.30 14.90
C LEU A 46 8.29 18.60 14.95
N ARG A 47 7.63 18.95 13.84
CA ARG A 47 6.78 20.13 13.72
C ARG A 47 5.50 19.77 12.96
N LYS A 48 4.34 20.16 13.49
CA LYS A 48 3.09 20.10 12.72
C LYS A 48 3.14 21.19 11.63
N VAL A 49 2.97 20.79 10.36
CA VAL A 49 2.88 21.69 9.22
C VAL A 49 1.47 22.23 9.10
N ALA A 50 0.49 21.34 9.06
CA ALA A 50 -0.92 21.68 8.90
C ALA A 50 -1.83 20.61 9.52
N GLU A 51 -3.04 21.00 9.91
CA GLU A 51 -4.17 20.11 10.07
C GLU A 51 -4.92 20.10 8.74
N VAL A 52 -5.19 18.89 8.22
CA VAL A 52 -5.73 18.75 6.86
C VAL A 52 -7.10 18.07 6.83
N GLY A 53 -7.55 17.57 7.97
CA GLY A 53 -8.68 16.66 8.08
C GLY A 53 -8.27 15.22 7.84
N GLY A 54 -9.07 14.27 8.33
CA GLY A 54 -8.81 12.85 8.14
C GLY A 54 -9.21 12.35 6.73
N GLY A 55 -8.71 11.14 6.38
CA GLY A 55 -9.14 10.45 5.16
C GLY A 55 -8.34 10.76 3.90
N PHE A 56 -7.22 11.46 4.01
CA PHE A 56 -6.27 11.61 2.90
C PHE A 56 -5.42 10.34 2.76
N VAL A 57 -5.13 9.94 1.52
CA VAL A 57 -4.55 8.62 1.20
C VAL A 57 -3.17 8.69 0.56
N ARG A 58 -2.77 9.84 0.00
CA ARG A 58 -1.45 10.02 -0.63
C ARG A 58 -0.95 11.44 -0.47
N MET A 59 0.37 11.55 -0.44
CA MET A 59 1.10 12.81 -0.45
C MET A 59 2.36 12.70 -1.31
N ASP A 60 2.67 13.75 -2.08
CA ASP A 60 3.92 13.86 -2.81
C ASP A 60 4.38 15.33 -2.85
N TYR A 61 5.60 15.59 -3.29
CA TYR A 61 6.17 16.93 -3.35
C TYR A 61 6.30 17.47 -4.77
N ASP A 62 5.58 18.53 -5.05
CA ASP A 62 5.73 19.28 -6.30
C ASP A 62 6.96 20.20 -6.21
N LYS A 63 8.08 19.66 -6.70
CA LYS A 63 9.37 20.36 -6.68
C LYS A 63 9.34 21.67 -7.48
N ALA A 64 8.57 21.72 -8.57
CA ALA A 64 8.50 22.88 -9.43
C ALA A 64 7.81 24.08 -8.75
N ARG A 65 6.87 23.80 -7.83
CA ARG A 65 6.08 24.81 -7.11
C ARG A 65 6.43 24.92 -5.64
N GLY A 66 7.32 24.07 -5.14
CA GLY A 66 7.76 24.10 -3.74
C GLY A 66 6.66 23.75 -2.74
N GLN A 67 5.70 22.91 -3.09
CA GLN A 67 4.53 22.60 -2.28
C GLN A 67 4.30 21.10 -2.13
N LEU A 68 3.70 20.69 -1.03
CA LEU A 68 3.17 19.36 -0.85
C LEU A 68 1.82 19.25 -1.57
N LEU A 69 1.60 18.16 -2.30
CA LEU A 69 0.30 17.77 -2.82
C LEU A 69 -0.19 16.56 -2.04
N TYR A 70 -1.46 16.56 -1.67
CA TYR A 70 -2.08 15.42 -1.00
C TYR A 70 -3.50 15.24 -1.51
N LEU A 71 -3.99 14.01 -1.51
CA LEU A 71 -5.28 13.67 -2.08
C LEU A 71 -6.11 12.75 -1.19
N ASN A 72 -7.42 12.88 -1.33
CA ASN A 72 -8.38 11.95 -0.78
C ASN A 72 -8.77 10.88 -1.82
N ALA A 73 -9.49 9.87 -1.38
CA ALA A 73 -9.90 8.77 -2.24
C ALA A 73 -10.95 9.12 -3.31
N LYS A 74 -11.53 10.32 -3.27
CA LYS A 74 -12.35 10.85 -4.38
C LYS A 74 -11.49 11.45 -5.49
N GLY A 75 -10.17 11.54 -5.28
CA GLY A 75 -9.22 12.13 -6.21
C GLY A 75 -9.12 13.65 -6.13
N ASP A 76 -9.74 14.29 -5.11
CA ASP A 76 -9.52 15.71 -4.87
C ASP A 76 -8.08 15.94 -4.44
N ILE A 77 -7.37 16.79 -5.17
CA ILE A 77 -5.98 17.12 -4.92
C ILE A 77 -5.90 18.44 -4.19
N TYR A 78 -5.26 18.42 -3.05
CA TYR A 78 -4.99 19.60 -2.22
C TYR A 78 -3.51 19.93 -2.25
N LYS A 79 -3.19 21.16 -1.87
CA LYS A 79 -1.82 21.63 -1.69
C LYS A 79 -1.61 22.14 -0.27
N ALA A 80 -0.39 21.99 0.22
CA ALA A 80 0.08 22.63 1.44
C ALA A 80 1.43 23.30 1.20
N ASP A 81 1.58 24.52 1.67
CA ASP A 81 2.88 25.20 1.74
C ASP A 81 3.61 24.69 2.98
N PRO A 82 4.75 24.00 2.83
CA PRO A 82 5.45 23.41 3.97
C PRO A 82 6.06 24.44 4.91
N ALA A 83 6.27 25.68 4.48
CA ALA A 83 6.83 26.75 5.31
C ALA A 83 5.76 27.43 6.16
N THR A 84 4.60 27.73 5.58
CA THR A 84 3.54 28.51 6.22
C THR A 84 2.40 27.66 6.76
N GLY A 85 2.28 26.40 6.33
CA GLY A 85 1.17 25.51 6.66
C GLY A 85 -0.15 25.85 5.94
N LYS A 86 -0.13 26.81 5.01
CA LYS A 86 -1.35 27.18 4.27
C LYS A 86 -1.78 26.08 3.32
N THR A 87 -3.01 25.65 3.45
CA THR A 87 -3.63 24.59 2.63
C THR A 87 -4.69 25.14 1.68
N GLY A 88 -5.06 24.36 0.67
CA GLY A 88 -6.15 24.69 -0.23
C GLY A 88 -6.40 23.62 -1.29
N LEU A 89 -7.62 23.51 -1.78
CA LEU A 89 -7.97 22.67 -2.92
C LEU A 89 -7.22 23.16 -4.16
N LEU A 90 -6.52 22.26 -4.83
CA LEU A 90 -5.84 22.51 -6.09
C LEU A 90 -6.70 22.06 -7.27
N TYR A 91 -7.35 20.89 -7.15
CA TYR A 91 -8.11 20.29 -8.24
C TYR A 91 -9.18 19.33 -7.74
N GLU A 92 -10.37 19.38 -8.33
CA GLU A 92 -11.48 18.47 -8.01
C GLU A 92 -11.27 17.10 -8.68
N GLY A 93 -11.47 16.04 -7.91
CA GLY A 93 -11.22 14.66 -8.33
C GLY A 93 -12.03 14.22 -9.54
N ALA A 94 -13.32 14.55 -9.59
CA ALA A 94 -14.17 14.22 -10.72
C ALA A 94 -13.67 14.77 -12.06
N THR A 95 -12.98 15.91 -12.06
CA THR A 95 -12.36 16.49 -13.24
C THR A 95 -11.02 15.80 -13.57
N ALA A 96 -10.23 15.45 -12.56
CA ALA A 96 -8.96 14.74 -12.73
C ALA A 96 -9.16 13.32 -13.27
N THR A 97 -10.12 12.59 -12.70
CA THR A 97 -10.41 11.21 -13.08
C THR A 97 -11.29 11.09 -14.33
N GLY A 98 -12.13 12.08 -14.58
CA GLY A 98 -13.17 12.06 -15.62
C GLY A 98 -14.40 11.24 -15.21
N ASP A 99 -14.46 10.75 -13.98
CA ASP A 99 -15.56 9.97 -13.43
C ASP A 99 -15.67 10.19 -11.92
N ARG A 100 -16.87 10.44 -11.42
CA ARG A 100 -17.15 10.69 -9.99
C ARG A 100 -17.08 9.43 -9.14
N ASP A 101 -17.31 8.27 -9.76
CA ASP A 101 -17.31 6.99 -9.08
C ASP A 101 -15.91 6.35 -9.04
N CYS A 102 -14.93 7.06 -9.60
CA CYS A 102 -13.54 6.63 -9.53
C CYS A 102 -12.99 6.71 -8.11
N VAL A 103 -12.42 5.61 -7.66
CA VAL A 103 -11.69 5.52 -6.41
C VAL A 103 -10.20 5.69 -6.68
N VAL A 104 -9.59 6.70 -6.07
CA VAL A 104 -8.17 7.04 -6.23
C VAL A 104 -7.39 6.71 -4.97
N THR A 105 -6.39 5.85 -5.08
CA THR A 105 -5.55 5.42 -3.96
C THR A 105 -4.05 5.55 -4.23
N GLY A 106 -3.66 6.04 -5.40
CA GLY A 106 -2.27 6.27 -5.78
C GLY A 106 -2.06 7.61 -6.45
N MET A 107 -0.95 8.27 -6.12
CA MET A 107 -0.47 9.50 -6.74
C MET A 107 1.04 9.48 -6.84
N ALA A 108 1.59 9.96 -7.94
CA ALA A 108 3.00 10.29 -8.08
C ALA A 108 3.18 11.53 -8.95
N ILE A 109 4.26 12.29 -8.71
CA ILE A 109 4.62 13.46 -9.51
C ILE A 109 5.84 13.12 -10.35
N GLY A 110 5.71 13.31 -11.65
CA GLY A 110 6.81 13.12 -12.60
C GLY A 110 7.84 14.26 -12.56
N PRO A 111 9.04 14.03 -13.09
CA PRO A 111 10.09 15.05 -13.15
C PRO A 111 9.70 16.26 -14.01
N ASP A 112 8.73 16.12 -14.91
CA ASP A 112 8.13 17.18 -15.71
C ASP A 112 6.99 17.94 -14.98
N GLY A 113 6.71 17.59 -13.73
CA GLY A 113 5.62 18.13 -12.94
C GLY A 113 4.23 17.58 -13.31
N SER A 114 4.15 16.55 -14.17
CA SER A 114 2.91 15.83 -14.41
C SER A 114 2.48 15.06 -13.17
N ILE A 115 1.18 15.02 -12.90
CA ILE A 115 0.60 14.25 -11.81
C ILE A 115 0.00 12.97 -12.41
N TYR A 116 0.33 11.83 -11.81
CA TYR A 116 -0.22 10.54 -12.16
C TYR A 116 -1.11 10.03 -11.04
N LEU A 117 -2.30 9.52 -11.39
CA LEU A 117 -3.27 8.97 -10.45
C LEU A 117 -3.67 7.57 -10.87
N THR A 118 -3.84 6.67 -9.92
CA THR A 118 -4.60 5.43 -10.13
C THR A 118 -6.08 5.73 -9.98
N CYS A 119 -6.92 5.09 -10.78
CA CYS A 119 -8.37 5.23 -10.74
C CYS A 119 -9.01 3.85 -10.88
N ASN A 120 -9.86 3.47 -9.93
CA ASN A 120 -10.57 2.21 -9.90
C ASN A 120 -12.06 2.45 -10.09
N LEU A 121 -12.63 1.89 -11.16
CA LEU A 121 -14.06 1.90 -11.42
C LEU A 121 -14.63 0.52 -11.15
N LYS A 122 -15.32 0.37 -10.01
CA LYS A 122 -15.93 -0.88 -9.57
C LYS A 122 -17.39 -0.96 -10.02
N THR A 123 -17.73 -2.07 -10.66
CA THR A 123 -19.10 -2.39 -11.06
C THR A 123 -19.41 -3.82 -10.65
N ASP A 124 -20.45 -4.04 -9.85
CA ASP A 124 -20.85 -5.34 -9.34
C ASP A 124 -19.67 -6.20 -8.84
N ALA A 125 -19.16 -7.10 -9.67
CA ALA A 125 -18.08 -8.03 -9.33
C ALA A 125 -16.84 -7.84 -10.21
N LYS A 126 -16.64 -6.64 -10.78
CA LYS A 126 -15.49 -6.32 -11.63
C LYS A 126 -14.91 -4.95 -11.30
N ASN A 127 -13.61 -4.80 -11.54
CA ASN A 127 -12.92 -3.51 -11.53
C ASN A 127 -12.31 -3.22 -12.90
N VAL A 128 -12.24 -1.94 -13.24
CA VAL A 128 -11.40 -1.39 -14.31
C VAL A 128 -10.44 -0.40 -13.68
N GLY A 129 -9.19 -0.83 -13.53
CA GLY A 129 -8.12 0.06 -13.10
C GLY A 129 -7.64 0.93 -14.26
N SER A 130 -7.37 2.20 -14.01
CA SER A 130 -6.76 3.08 -15.00
C SER A 130 -5.73 4.00 -14.38
N ILE A 131 -4.86 4.54 -15.22
CA ILE A 131 -3.86 5.54 -14.85
C ILE A 131 -4.18 6.82 -15.59
N ARG A 132 -4.41 7.88 -14.81
CA ARG A 132 -4.67 9.22 -15.29
C ARG A 132 -3.38 10.04 -15.23
N ARG A 133 -3.12 10.84 -16.24
CA ARG A 133 -2.04 11.84 -16.26
C ARG A 133 -2.61 13.23 -16.36
N GLY A 134 -2.28 14.09 -15.41
CA GLY A 134 -2.49 15.53 -15.48
C GLY A 134 -1.20 16.23 -15.89
N ALA A 135 -1.23 17.03 -16.91
CA ALA A 135 -0.11 17.88 -17.32
C ALA A 135 -0.54 19.34 -17.36
N LEU A 136 0.38 20.24 -17.04
CA LEU A 136 0.11 21.68 -17.12
C LEU A 136 0.48 22.20 -18.53
N GLU A 137 -0.55 22.51 -19.32
CA GLU A 137 -0.41 22.99 -20.69
C GLU A 137 -0.99 24.41 -20.78
N GLY A 138 -0.17 25.40 -21.14
CA GLY A 138 -0.63 26.79 -21.24
C GLY A 138 -1.22 27.35 -19.93
N GLY A 139 -0.76 26.89 -18.77
CA GLY A 139 -1.25 27.29 -17.46
C GLY A 139 -2.54 26.59 -17.00
N LYS A 140 -3.03 25.61 -17.76
CA LYS A 140 -4.22 24.81 -17.42
C LYS A 140 -3.85 23.33 -17.29
N TRP A 141 -4.46 22.64 -16.33
CA TRP A 141 -4.34 21.20 -16.20
C TRP A 141 -5.13 20.48 -17.29
N VAL A 142 -4.45 19.64 -18.06
CA VAL A 142 -5.05 18.76 -19.08
C VAL A 142 -4.89 17.31 -18.60
N TRP A 143 -6.01 16.62 -18.45
CA TRP A 143 -6.05 15.25 -17.95
C TRP A 143 -6.33 14.26 -19.07
N SER A 144 -5.62 13.15 -19.08
CA SER A 144 -5.78 12.06 -20.04
C SER A 144 -5.60 10.70 -19.37
N THR A 145 -6.28 9.67 -19.91
CA THR A 145 -6.01 8.28 -19.54
C THR A 145 -4.80 7.80 -20.37
N ILE A 146 -3.77 7.28 -19.71
CA ILE A 146 -2.57 6.76 -20.36
C ILE A 146 -2.52 5.23 -20.38
N ALA A 147 -3.14 4.59 -19.40
CA ALA A 147 -3.29 3.15 -19.34
C ALA A 147 -4.61 2.76 -18.67
N ARG A 148 -5.09 1.57 -19.01
CA ARG A 148 -6.25 0.96 -18.34
C ARG A 148 -6.15 -0.56 -18.40
N THR A 149 -6.82 -1.23 -17.47
CA THR A 149 -6.96 -2.69 -17.53
C THR A 149 -8.13 -3.08 -18.46
N GLU A 150 -8.12 -4.32 -18.93
CA GLU A 150 -9.37 -5.01 -19.19
C GLU A 150 -10.17 -5.13 -17.90
N PRO A 151 -11.52 -5.24 -17.96
CA PRO A 151 -12.30 -5.52 -16.77
C PRO A 151 -11.85 -6.85 -16.13
N TYR A 152 -11.58 -6.84 -14.84
CA TYR A 152 -11.18 -8.03 -14.11
C TYR A 152 -12.04 -8.26 -12.86
N PRO A 153 -12.25 -9.52 -12.45
CA PRO A 153 -13.10 -9.86 -11.34
C PRO A 153 -12.52 -9.40 -10.00
N ILE A 154 -13.39 -8.92 -9.13
CA ILE A 154 -13.11 -8.59 -7.73
C ILE A 154 -13.95 -9.46 -6.78
N GLY A 155 -13.59 -9.46 -5.48
CA GLY A 155 -14.18 -10.32 -4.46
C GLY A 155 -15.48 -9.79 -3.88
N LYS A 156 -15.69 -8.51 -3.77
CA LYS A 156 -16.68 -7.85 -2.92
C LYS A 156 -16.40 -7.98 -1.43
N THR A 157 -15.12 -8.08 -1.08
CA THR A 157 -14.65 -8.05 0.30
C THR A 157 -13.78 -6.83 0.53
N GLN A 158 -13.35 -6.62 1.77
CA GLN A 158 -12.38 -5.58 2.09
C GLN A 158 -10.97 -5.89 1.54
N PHE A 159 -10.74 -7.08 1.00
CA PHE A 159 -9.44 -7.50 0.45
C PHE A 159 -9.25 -7.18 -1.03
N ASP A 160 -10.23 -6.56 -1.67
CA ASP A 160 -10.05 -6.02 -3.02
C ASP A 160 -9.18 -4.75 -2.97
N HIS A 161 -7.86 -4.94 -2.96
CA HIS A 161 -6.89 -3.84 -2.82
C HIS A 161 -6.72 -3.01 -4.10
N ASP A 162 -7.06 -3.56 -5.26
CA ASP A 162 -7.09 -2.89 -6.56
C ASP A 162 -5.77 -2.20 -6.96
N PHE A 163 -5.83 -1.30 -7.95
CA PHE A 163 -4.72 -0.42 -8.33
C PHE A 163 -4.52 0.65 -7.27
N ASN A 164 -3.33 0.69 -6.65
CA ASN A 164 -3.02 1.63 -5.58
C ASN A 164 -1.66 2.32 -5.78
N GLY A 165 -0.61 2.02 -5.02
CA GLY A 165 0.67 2.71 -5.10
C GLY A 165 1.26 2.78 -6.50
N LEU A 166 1.83 3.92 -6.85
CA LEU A 166 2.58 4.08 -8.08
C LEU A 166 3.78 5.01 -7.85
N VAL A 167 4.85 4.78 -8.62
CA VAL A 167 6.06 5.59 -8.58
C VAL A 167 6.62 5.77 -9.98
N VAL A 168 7.19 6.94 -10.26
CA VAL A 168 7.92 7.21 -11.51
C VAL A 168 9.33 6.64 -11.39
N SER A 169 9.79 5.92 -12.41
CA SER A 169 11.17 5.42 -12.44
C SER A 169 12.19 6.58 -12.43
N PRO A 170 13.39 6.39 -11.86
CA PRO A 170 14.40 7.45 -11.75
C PRO A 170 14.80 8.08 -13.10
N ASP A 171 14.70 7.33 -14.19
CA ASP A 171 14.97 7.81 -15.56
C ASP A 171 13.76 8.53 -16.21
N GLY A 172 12.64 8.63 -15.50
CA GLY A 172 11.42 9.28 -15.97
C GLY A 172 10.69 8.58 -17.11
N LYS A 173 11.02 7.30 -17.41
CA LYS A 173 10.47 6.60 -18.59
C LYS A 173 9.31 5.67 -18.28
N PHE A 174 9.16 5.27 -17.04
CA PHE A 174 8.15 4.29 -16.64
C PHE A 174 7.43 4.71 -15.35
N LEU A 175 6.19 4.26 -15.23
CA LEU A 175 5.48 4.12 -13.96
C LEU A 175 5.55 2.66 -13.53
N LEU A 176 5.86 2.42 -12.27
CA LEU A 176 5.64 1.15 -11.60
C LEU A 176 4.35 1.32 -10.79
N VAL A 177 3.40 0.40 -10.98
CA VAL A 177 2.05 0.51 -10.41
C VAL A 177 1.69 -0.79 -9.75
N ASN A 178 1.34 -0.75 -8.46
CA ASN A 178 0.85 -1.92 -7.75
C ASN A 178 -0.64 -2.16 -8.03
N SER A 179 -0.99 -3.42 -8.18
CA SER A 179 -2.35 -3.93 -8.05
C SER A 179 -2.34 -5.01 -6.98
N GLY A 180 -2.98 -4.74 -5.86
CA GLY A 180 -2.99 -5.65 -4.74
C GLY A 180 -3.90 -6.85 -4.95
N SER A 181 -3.93 -7.75 -3.97
CA SER A 181 -4.74 -8.97 -4.01
C SER A 181 -6.24 -8.68 -3.98
N ARG A 182 -7.02 -9.66 -4.41
CA ARG A 182 -8.47 -9.69 -4.24
C ARG A 182 -8.92 -10.64 -3.12
N THR A 183 -7.97 -11.31 -2.48
CA THR A 183 -8.21 -12.26 -1.38
C THR A 183 -7.35 -11.89 -0.17
N ASP A 184 -7.70 -12.40 1.00
CA ASP A 184 -6.91 -12.22 2.22
C ASP A 184 -5.60 -13.04 2.16
N HIS A 185 -5.73 -14.37 1.96
CA HIS A 185 -4.63 -15.33 1.98
C HIS A 185 -4.66 -16.31 0.80
N GLY A 186 -5.39 -16.00 -0.28
CA GLY A 186 -5.51 -16.84 -1.47
C GLY A 186 -6.69 -17.81 -1.42
N GLU A 187 -7.66 -17.60 -0.56
CA GLU A 187 -8.92 -18.32 -0.50
C GLU A 187 -9.74 -18.15 -1.78
N VAL A 188 -10.72 -19.03 -1.99
CA VAL A 188 -11.73 -18.84 -3.04
C VAL A 188 -12.67 -17.72 -2.62
N GLU A 189 -12.69 -16.65 -3.41
CA GLU A 189 -13.61 -15.52 -3.24
C GLU A 189 -14.44 -15.36 -4.50
N ASP A 190 -15.71 -15.76 -4.43
CA ASP A 190 -16.58 -15.89 -5.59
C ASP A 190 -17.52 -14.71 -5.84
N ALA A 191 -17.41 -13.64 -5.04
CA ALA A 191 -18.27 -12.46 -5.11
C ALA A 191 -19.77 -12.78 -5.06
N GLY A 192 -20.15 -13.76 -4.20
CA GLY A 192 -21.54 -14.21 -4.09
C GLY A 192 -22.00 -15.01 -5.29
N GLY A 193 -21.10 -15.75 -5.91
CA GLY A 193 -21.34 -16.63 -7.06
C GLY A 193 -21.10 -16.01 -8.44
N ALA A 194 -20.82 -14.70 -8.50
CA ALA A 194 -20.52 -14.02 -9.77
C ALA A 194 -19.17 -14.45 -10.37
N ASN A 195 -18.21 -14.81 -9.52
CA ASN A 195 -16.84 -15.20 -9.89
C ASN A 195 -16.49 -16.59 -9.33
N LYS A 196 -17.31 -17.58 -9.62
CA LYS A 196 -17.24 -18.91 -9.04
C LYS A 196 -15.85 -19.54 -9.13
N GLY A 197 -15.32 -19.95 -7.97
CA GLY A 197 -14.06 -20.67 -7.84
C GLY A 197 -12.80 -19.83 -8.04
N LEU A 198 -12.93 -18.50 -8.17
CA LEU A 198 -11.78 -17.64 -8.40
C LEU A 198 -11.02 -17.33 -7.10
N ARG A 199 -9.70 -17.24 -7.26
CA ARG A 199 -8.71 -16.76 -6.30
C ARG A 199 -8.08 -15.49 -6.87
N GLU A 200 -6.77 -15.38 -6.92
CA GLU A 200 -6.10 -14.31 -7.63
C GLU A 200 -6.24 -14.43 -9.16
N VAL A 201 -6.18 -13.30 -9.85
CA VAL A 201 -6.23 -13.21 -11.32
C VAL A 201 -4.97 -12.50 -11.85
N PRO A 202 -4.65 -12.58 -13.15
CA PRO A 202 -3.43 -11.97 -13.70
C PRO A 202 -3.23 -10.49 -13.38
N LEU A 203 -4.31 -9.73 -13.17
CA LEU A 203 -4.29 -8.31 -12.85
C LEU A 203 -4.28 -8.00 -11.35
N THR A 204 -4.16 -9.01 -10.47
CA THR A 204 -4.03 -8.82 -9.02
C THR A 204 -2.70 -9.36 -8.51
N SER A 205 -2.30 -9.00 -7.29
CA SER A 205 -1.06 -9.46 -6.65
C SER A 205 0.19 -9.24 -7.52
N SER A 206 0.28 -8.07 -8.16
CA SER A 206 1.27 -7.79 -9.20
C SER A 206 1.68 -6.32 -9.23
N VAL A 207 2.93 -6.07 -9.63
CA VAL A 207 3.39 -4.73 -9.99
C VAL A 207 3.58 -4.65 -11.49
N PHE A 208 2.99 -3.63 -12.10
CA PHE A 208 3.06 -3.40 -13.55
C PHE A 208 4.04 -2.29 -13.89
N ARG A 209 4.60 -2.34 -15.10
CA ARG A 209 5.48 -1.32 -15.65
C ARG A 209 4.85 -0.70 -16.89
N ILE A 210 4.50 0.58 -16.79
CA ILE A 210 3.83 1.35 -17.84
C ILE A 210 4.79 2.38 -18.41
N SER A 211 5.00 2.38 -19.72
CA SER A 211 5.81 3.41 -20.38
C SER A 211 5.10 4.76 -20.33
N ILE A 212 5.86 5.81 -19.93
CA ILE A 212 5.39 7.20 -19.91
C ILE A 212 6.21 8.11 -20.84
N SER A 213 7.05 7.51 -21.68
CA SER A 213 7.75 8.24 -22.75
C SER A 213 6.74 8.66 -23.81
N PHE A 214 6.27 9.90 -23.74
CA PHE A 214 5.26 10.42 -24.66
C PHE A 214 5.90 11.27 -25.77
N ASN A 215 5.83 10.80 -27.00
CA ASN A 215 5.79 11.68 -28.14
C ASN A 215 4.35 12.19 -28.29
N SER A 216 4.20 13.50 -28.35
CA SER A 216 2.94 14.23 -28.16
C SER A 216 1.83 13.97 -29.20
N LYS A 217 2.02 13.14 -30.21
CA LYS A 217 1.10 13.02 -31.34
C LYS A 217 0.33 11.69 -31.45
N ASP A 218 0.81 10.59 -30.86
CA ASP A 218 0.18 9.26 -31.00
C ASP A 218 0.01 8.61 -29.62
N LYS A 219 -1.03 9.06 -28.88
CA LYS A 219 -1.28 8.56 -27.52
C LYS A 219 -2.31 7.43 -27.56
N GLU A 220 -1.87 6.25 -27.96
CA GLU A 220 -2.67 5.05 -27.75
C GLU A 220 -2.69 4.71 -26.25
N ILE A 221 -3.89 4.46 -25.70
CA ILE A 221 -4.05 4.02 -24.32
C ILE A 221 -3.48 2.61 -24.19
N ILE A 222 -2.54 2.43 -23.27
CA ILE A 222 -1.98 1.11 -22.98
C ILE A 222 -3.04 0.26 -22.30
N VAL A 223 -3.42 -0.88 -22.90
CA VAL A 223 -4.38 -1.82 -22.31
C VAL A 223 -3.64 -2.98 -21.66
N LEU A 224 -3.84 -3.15 -20.35
CA LEU A 224 -3.33 -4.28 -19.58
C LEU A 224 -4.37 -5.42 -19.68
N PRO A 225 -4.03 -6.53 -20.35
CA PRO A 225 -4.94 -7.66 -20.48
C PRO A 225 -5.05 -8.46 -19.18
N ASN A 226 -6.22 -9.03 -18.88
CA ASN A 226 -6.38 -9.99 -17.79
C ASN A 226 -5.90 -11.41 -18.23
N ASP A 227 -4.66 -11.46 -18.70
CA ASP A 227 -4.03 -12.64 -19.30
C ASP A 227 -2.51 -12.56 -19.03
N LEU A 228 -1.98 -13.55 -18.31
CA LEU A 228 -0.60 -13.52 -17.85
C LEU A 228 0.41 -13.55 -18.99
N ASP A 229 0.19 -14.40 -20.00
CA ASP A 229 1.12 -14.57 -21.12
C ASP A 229 1.17 -13.28 -21.97
N LYS A 230 0.03 -12.64 -22.17
CA LYS A 230 -0.05 -11.36 -22.87
C LYS A 230 0.61 -10.23 -22.07
N LEU A 231 0.44 -10.20 -20.73
CA LEU A 231 1.12 -9.23 -19.87
C LEU A 231 2.65 -9.37 -19.98
N GLN A 232 3.15 -10.61 -19.97
CA GLN A 232 4.57 -10.91 -20.11
C GLN A 232 5.08 -10.57 -21.52
N ALA A 233 4.39 -11.02 -22.57
CA ALA A 233 4.75 -10.74 -23.96
C ALA A 233 4.82 -9.23 -24.26
N LYS A 234 3.91 -8.45 -23.69
CA LYS A 234 3.90 -6.98 -23.79
C LYS A 234 4.89 -6.30 -22.83
N ARG A 235 5.60 -7.03 -21.99
CA ARG A 235 6.54 -6.51 -20.95
C ARG A 235 5.87 -5.53 -19.98
N LEU A 236 4.58 -5.70 -19.74
CA LEU A 236 3.80 -4.88 -18.80
C LEU A 236 3.94 -5.38 -17.36
N LEU A 237 4.21 -6.66 -17.17
CA LEU A 237 4.39 -7.25 -15.86
C LEU A 237 5.83 -7.00 -15.36
N TYR A 238 5.96 -6.36 -14.19
CA TYR A 238 7.25 -6.15 -13.54
C TYR A 238 7.56 -7.29 -12.57
N THR A 239 6.65 -7.58 -11.63
CA THR A 239 6.78 -8.65 -10.64
C THR A 239 5.41 -9.15 -10.17
N ARG A 240 5.38 -10.29 -9.47
CA ARG A 240 4.16 -10.95 -8.97
C ARG A 240 4.34 -11.46 -7.56
N GLY A 241 3.19 -11.82 -6.94
CA GLY A 241 3.17 -12.53 -5.67
C GLY A 241 3.38 -11.64 -4.47
N THR A 242 3.12 -10.36 -4.60
CA THR A 242 2.92 -9.43 -3.49
C THR A 242 1.45 -9.43 -3.11
N ARG A 243 1.12 -9.27 -1.81
CA ARG A 243 -0.28 -9.17 -1.39
C ARG A 243 -0.81 -7.75 -1.60
N ASN A 244 -0.19 -6.76 -1.00
CA ASN A 244 -0.57 -5.36 -1.14
C ASN A 244 0.62 -4.43 -0.93
N CYS A 245 1.44 -4.26 -1.95
CA CYS A 245 2.50 -3.25 -2.00
C CYS A 245 1.90 -1.84 -2.06
N TYR A 246 1.32 -1.37 -0.95
CA TYR A 246 0.57 -0.12 -0.92
C TYR A 246 1.40 1.08 -1.36
N ASP A 247 2.69 1.11 -1.04
CA ASP A 247 3.61 2.13 -1.51
C ASP A 247 4.88 1.54 -2.13
N LEU A 248 5.46 2.28 -3.07
CA LEU A 248 6.63 1.92 -3.85
C LEU A 248 7.67 3.04 -3.78
N ALA A 249 8.91 2.71 -3.45
CA ALA A 249 9.97 3.70 -3.38
C ALA A 249 11.28 3.20 -4.02
N PHE A 250 11.95 4.04 -4.80
CA PHE A 250 13.29 3.78 -5.32
C PHE A 250 14.35 4.22 -4.33
N ALA A 251 15.34 3.36 -4.08
CA ALA A 251 16.58 3.74 -3.43
C ALA A 251 17.50 4.51 -4.38
N ALA A 252 18.52 5.19 -3.85
CA ALA A 252 19.47 5.98 -4.65
C ALA A 252 20.23 5.18 -5.73
N ASN A 253 20.40 3.88 -5.52
CA ASN A 253 21.04 2.97 -6.48
C ASN A 253 20.08 2.44 -7.56
N GLY A 254 18.81 2.86 -7.55
CA GLY A 254 17.78 2.43 -8.50
C GLY A 254 17.05 1.13 -8.13
N ASP A 255 17.36 0.52 -6.99
CA ASP A 255 16.61 -0.63 -6.49
C ASP A 255 15.24 -0.18 -6.01
N LEU A 256 14.18 -0.91 -6.39
CA LEU A 256 12.79 -0.63 -6.04
C LEU A 256 12.38 -1.43 -4.82
N PHE A 257 11.73 -0.78 -3.86
CA PHE A 257 11.18 -1.43 -2.67
C PHE A 257 9.69 -1.18 -2.53
N CYS A 258 9.02 -2.06 -1.78
CA CYS A 258 7.66 -1.85 -1.32
C CYS A 258 7.47 -2.33 0.11
N GLY A 259 6.49 -1.73 0.79
CA GLY A 259 5.88 -2.25 2.01
C GLY A 259 4.65 -3.08 1.64
N ASP A 260 4.60 -4.33 2.06
CA ASP A 260 3.56 -5.29 1.69
C ASP A 260 2.83 -5.78 2.94
N ASN A 261 1.52 -5.54 2.98
CA ASN A 261 0.69 -5.84 4.15
C ASN A 261 0.39 -7.33 4.26
N SER A 262 0.50 -7.87 5.47
CA SER A 262 0.14 -9.25 5.80
C SER A 262 -1.39 -9.49 5.78
N PRO A 263 -1.82 -10.77 5.69
CA PRO A 263 -3.23 -11.17 5.84
C PRO A 263 -3.71 -11.05 7.30
N ASP A 264 -4.99 -11.31 7.52
CA ASP A 264 -5.65 -11.25 8.83
C ASP A 264 -5.13 -12.29 9.86
N GLY A 265 -4.45 -13.35 9.42
CA GLY A 265 -3.64 -14.19 10.32
C GLY A 265 -2.33 -13.49 10.68
N ASP A 266 -1.80 -13.75 11.89
CA ASP A 266 -0.58 -13.12 12.39
C ASP A 266 0.67 -13.59 11.64
N TYR A 267 0.83 -13.14 10.39
CA TYR A 267 2.03 -13.31 9.55
C TYR A 267 2.77 -11.99 9.44
N PRO A 268 4.10 -12.00 9.24
CA PRO A 268 4.86 -10.77 9.10
C PRO A 268 4.35 -9.91 7.94
N ASP A 269 4.27 -8.59 8.15
CA ASP A 269 4.29 -7.67 7.04
C ASP A 269 5.67 -7.72 6.37
N GLU A 270 5.76 -7.31 5.11
CA GLU A 270 6.98 -7.45 4.36
C GLU A 270 7.53 -6.10 3.89
N ILE A 271 8.84 -6.01 3.80
CA ILE A 271 9.51 -5.04 2.95
C ILE A 271 10.22 -5.84 1.88
N ASN A 272 9.85 -5.62 0.63
CA ASN A 272 10.34 -6.39 -0.50
C ASN A 272 11.24 -5.54 -1.42
N TRP A 273 12.44 -6.04 -1.73
CA TRP A 273 13.24 -5.54 -2.85
C TRP A 273 12.68 -6.09 -4.16
N LEU A 274 11.91 -5.28 -4.87
CA LEU A 274 11.22 -5.68 -6.09
C LEU A 274 12.17 -5.73 -7.29
N ARG A 275 12.19 -6.86 -7.98
CA ARG A 275 13.03 -7.10 -9.17
C ARG A 275 12.21 -7.66 -10.33
N PRO A 276 12.53 -7.28 -11.57
CA PRO A 276 11.80 -7.76 -12.74
C PRO A 276 11.76 -9.29 -12.83
N GLY A 277 10.58 -9.83 -13.11
CA GLY A 277 10.37 -11.27 -13.30
C GLY A 277 10.41 -12.12 -12.03
N ARG A 278 10.52 -11.52 -10.83
CA ARG A 278 10.50 -12.24 -9.55
C ARG A 278 9.08 -12.47 -9.07
N HIS A 279 8.93 -13.48 -8.19
CA HIS A 279 7.70 -13.82 -7.49
C HIS A 279 7.93 -13.82 -5.99
N TYR A 280 7.10 -13.07 -5.23
CA TYR A 280 7.30 -12.80 -3.79
C TYR A 280 6.50 -13.73 -2.87
N GLY A 281 5.82 -14.71 -3.41
CA GLY A 281 5.27 -15.85 -2.67
C GLY A 281 3.75 -15.87 -2.60
N PHE A 282 3.09 -14.73 -2.41
CA PHE A 282 1.63 -14.71 -2.28
C PHE A 282 0.92 -15.28 -3.54
N PRO A 283 -0.10 -16.12 -3.41
CA PRO A 283 -0.74 -16.57 -2.17
C PRO A 283 -0.18 -17.88 -1.58
N TRP A 284 0.87 -18.46 -2.16
CA TRP A 284 1.45 -19.75 -1.70
C TRP A 284 2.27 -19.59 -0.42
N ARG A 285 2.80 -18.38 -0.17
CA ARG A 285 3.53 -17.98 1.03
C ARG A 285 2.92 -16.74 1.65
N LEU A 286 3.06 -16.63 2.98
CA LEU A 286 2.70 -15.51 3.81
C LEU A 286 3.96 -15.13 4.60
N GLY A 287 4.59 -14.00 4.28
CA GLY A 287 5.97 -13.78 4.67
C GLY A 287 6.90 -14.79 3.96
N ASN A 288 7.83 -15.36 4.70
CA ASN A 288 8.71 -16.43 4.21
C ASN A 288 8.21 -17.84 4.54
N GLU A 289 6.97 -17.98 5.06
CA GLU A 289 6.39 -19.26 5.47
C GLU A 289 5.37 -19.76 4.45
N ASP A 290 5.21 -21.07 4.38
CA ASP A 290 4.16 -21.65 3.54
C ASP A 290 2.77 -21.32 4.09
N ASN A 291 1.84 -20.96 3.21
CA ASN A 291 0.45 -20.73 3.57
C ASN A 291 -0.17 -22.03 4.12
N PRO A 292 -0.55 -22.11 5.41
CA PRO A 292 -0.97 -23.34 6.05
C PRO A 292 -2.31 -23.86 5.52
N THR A 293 -3.16 -22.98 4.99
CA THR A 293 -4.47 -23.39 4.45
C THR A 293 -4.36 -24.38 3.29
N ARG A 294 -3.20 -24.46 2.65
CA ARG A 294 -2.90 -25.41 1.56
C ARG A 294 -2.78 -26.85 2.01
N THR A 295 -2.66 -27.10 3.30
CA THR A 295 -2.51 -28.45 3.84
C THR A 295 -3.84 -29.01 4.32
N SER A 296 -4.10 -30.29 4.03
CA SER A 296 -5.32 -30.98 4.48
C SER A 296 -5.39 -31.15 6.01
N SER A 297 -4.25 -31.01 6.70
CA SER A 297 -4.13 -31.11 8.16
C SER A 297 -4.33 -29.78 8.89
N TYR A 298 -4.48 -28.67 8.16
CA TYR A 298 -4.68 -27.37 8.80
C TYR A 298 -6.03 -27.33 9.52
N ASP A 299 -5.97 -26.98 10.79
CA ASP A 299 -7.15 -26.81 11.64
C ASP A 299 -7.14 -25.40 12.26
N PRO A 300 -7.97 -24.48 11.75
CA PRO A 300 -8.03 -23.11 12.25
C PRO A 300 -8.43 -23.00 13.73
N ALA A 301 -9.15 -24.00 14.28
CA ALA A 301 -9.52 -24.01 15.70
C ALA A 301 -8.29 -24.22 16.62
N ARG A 302 -7.20 -24.74 16.09
CA ARG A 302 -5.94 -24.94 16.81
C ARG A 302 -4.92 -23.82 16.59
N ASP A 303 -5.21 -22.93 15.65
CA ASP A 303 -4.35 -21.78 15.33
C ASP A 303 -4.65 -20.60 16.28
N LYS A 304 -3.82 -20.45 17.31
CA LYS A 304 -3.99 -19.39 18.33
C LYS A 304 -3.70 -17.97 17.81
N HIS A 305 -3.18 -17.86 16.61
CA HIS A 305 -2.87 -16.58 15.96
C HIS A 305 -3.96 -16.14 14.97
N LEU A 306 -5.11 -16.80 14.97
CA LEU A 306 -6.32 -16.32 14.35
C LEU A 306 -7.18 -15.59 15.39
N GLN A 307 -7.16 -14.27 15.33
CA GLN A 307 -7.84 -13.44 16.32
C GLN A 307 -9.25 -13.03 15.88
N ASN A 308 -10.19 -13.06 16.82
CA ASN A 308 -11.51 -12.44 16.62
C ASN A 308 -11.34 -10.93 16.39
N GLY A 309 -12.21 -10.37 15.55
CA GLY A 309 -12.16 -8.97 15.16
C GLY A 309 -11.54 -8.76 13.77
N PHE A 310 -10.87 -9.75 13.20
CA PHE A 310 -10.43 -9.71 11.81
C PHE A 310 -11.49 -10.34 10.88
N PHE A 311 -11.75 -9.69 9.76
CA PHE A 311 -12.82 -10.07 8.84
C PHE A 311 -12.69 -11.52 8.33
N ALA A 312 -11.50 -11.94 7.90
CA ALA A 312 -11.29 -13.28 7.37
C ALA A 312 -11.50 -14.36 8.45
N VAL A 313 -11.17 -14.06 9.71
CA VAL A 313 -11.37 -14.97 10.84
C VAL A 313 -12.86 -15.07 11.19
N GLU A 314 -13.55 -13.94 11.35
CA GLU A 314 -14.98 -13.91 11.67
C GLU A 314 -15.85 -14.54 10.60
N ASN A 315 -15.47 -14.38 9.33
CA ASN A 315 -16.15 -14.99 8.19
C ASN A 315 -15.66 -16.43 7.89
N LYS A 316 -14.80 -17.00 8.76
CA LYS A 316 -14.32 -18.40 8.64
C LYS A 316 -13.67 -18.71 7.29
N LEU A 317 -12.92 -17.74 6.77
CA LEU A 317 -12.20 -17.92 5.51
C LEU A 317 -10.97 -18.82 5.69
N TYR A 318 -10.35 -18.81 6.87
CA TYR A 318 -9.28 -19.74 7.21
C TYR A 318 -9.82 -21.15 7.42
N LYS A 319 -9.41 -22.06 6.55
CA LYS A 319 -9.76 -23.49 6.58
C LYS A 319 -8.77 -24.29 5.73
N ALA A 320 -8.68 -25.61 5.99
CA ALA A 320 -7.95 -26.49 5.08
C ALA A 320 -8.58 -26.44 3.69
N ASP A 321 -7.78 -26.20 2.68
CA ASP A 321 -8.24 -26.03 1.29
C ASP A 321 -7.47 -26.98 0.37
N THR A 322 -8.00 -28.17 0.20
CA THR A 322 -7.41 -29.20 -0.67
C THR A 322 -7.48 -28.86 -2.16
N SER A 323 -8.26 -27.84 -2.53
CA SER A 323 -8.34 -27.32 -3.90
C SER A 323 -7.33 -26.21 -4.18
N PHE A 324 -6.50 -25.84 -3.19
CA PHE A 324 -5.50 -24.80 -3.38
C PHE A 324 -4.50 -25.24 -4.47
N PRO A 325 -4.23 -24.38 -5.48
CA PRO A 325 -3.38 -24.75 -6.59
C PRO A 325 -1.94 -25.01 -6.16
N SER A 326 -1.28 -25.97 -6.80
CA SER A 326 0.15 -26.16 -6.66
C SER A 326 0.92 -24.92 -7.11
N VAL A 327 2.12 -24.74 -6.59
CA VAL A 327 3.05 -23.72 -7.10
C VAL A 327 3.30 -23.99 -8.59
N PRO A 328 3.15 -23.01 -9.48
CA PRO A 328 3.40 -23.22 -10.90
C PRO A 328 4.84 -23.70 -11.15
N GLU A 329 4.99 -24.59 -12.13
CA GLU A 329 6.30 -25.14 -12.47
C GLU A 329 7.32 -24.04 -12.78
N GLY A 330 8.55 -24.19 -12.27
CA GLY A 330 9.65 -23.25 -12.48
C GLY A 330 9.59 -21.96 -11.64
N VAL A 331 8.50 -21.73 -10.90
CA VAL A 331 8.40 -20.55 -10.03
C VAL A 331 9.28 -20.74 -8.80
N LYS A 332 10.17 -19.78 -8.56
CA LYS A 332 10.97 -19.65 -7.34
C LYS A 332 10.55 -18.40 -6.60
N PHE A 333 10.28 -18.55 -5.32
CA PHE A 333 9.91 -17.42 -4.48
C PHE A 333 11.15 -16.62 -4.06
N THR A 334 10.94 -15.32 -3.90
CA THR A 334 11.92 -14.38 -3.36
C THR A 334 11.44 -13.98 -1.98
N ASP A 335 12.32 -14.13 -0.99
CA ASP A 335 11.98 -13.79 0.38
C ASP A 335 12.04 -12.28 0.62
N PRO A 336 11.29 -11.75 1.61
CA PRO A 336 11.42 -10.39 2.10
C PRO A 336 12.81 -10.07 2.58
N ILE A 337 13.13 -8.80 2.84
CA ILE A 337 14.39 -8.42 3.49
C ILE A 337 14.47 -9.03 4.89
N LEU A 338 15.69 -9.22 5.37
CA LEU A 338 15.94 -9.74 6.71
C LEU A 338 16.15 -8.59 7.70
N ASN A 339 15.23 -8.43 8.64
CA ASN A 339 15.30 -7.43 9.69
C ASN A 339 16.00 -7.98 10.94
N TYR A 340 17.16 -7.40 11.31
CA TYR A 340 17.96 -7.77 12.46
C TYR A 340 17.66 -6.93 13.71
N GLY A 341 16.60 -6.14 13.70
CA GLY A 341 16.24 -5.31 14.83
C GLY A 341 17.03 -3.98 14.90
N PRO A 342 16.92 -3.29 16.04
CA PRO A 342 16.26 -3.71 17.29
C PRO A 342 14.75 -3.87 17.22
N ASP A 343 14.10 -3.35 16.20
CA ASP A 343 12.65 -3.40 15.97
C ASP A 343 12.28 -4.60 15.06
N ALA A 344 12.72 -5.80 15.46
CA ALA A 344 12.37 -7.09 14.89
C ALA A 344 11.71 -7.92 16.00
N ASP A 345 10.40 -7.71 16.16
CA ASP A 345 9.70 -8.15 17.35
C ASP A 345 9.04 -9.52 17.20
N ASN A 346 7.78 -9.60 17.55
CA ASN A 346 7.09 -10.87 17.68
C ASN A 346 6.84 -11.53 16.32
N TYR A 347 6.96 -12.84 16.29
CA TYR A 347 6.69 -13.63 15.10
C TYR A 347 6.16 -15.01 15.47
N ARG A 348 5.49 -15.66 14.52
CA ARG A 348 5.01 -17.04 14.63
C ARG A 348 6.17 -18.01 14.38
N LYS A 349 6.40 -18.95 15.29
CA LYS A 349 7.32 -20.08 15.06
C LYS A 349 6.61 -21.19 14.30
N ALA A 350 7.38 -22.06 13.65
CA ALA A 350 6.87 -23.20 12.89
C ALA A 350 5.98 -24.16 13.70
N ASP A 351 6.20 -24.24 15.02
CA ASP A 351 5.38 -25.03 15.94
C ASP A 351 4.12 -24.29 16.45
N GLY A 352 3.85 -23.10 15.92
CA GLY A 352 2.75 -22.23 16.32
C GLY A 352 2.95 -21.51 17.67
N SER A 353 4.13 -21.58 18.27
CA SER A 353 4.48 -20.76 19.43
C SER A 353 4.96 -19.36 19.01
N GLU A 354 5.06 -18.47 19.99
CA GLU A 354 5.52 -17.10 19.77
C GLU A 354 7.02 -16.98 19.98
N GLY A 355 7.66 -16.14 19.16
CA GLY A 355 9.04 -15.73 19.31
C GLY A 355 9.17 -14.22 19.32
N ASN A 356 10.33 -13.72 19.74
CA ASN A 356 10.72 -12.33 19.54
C ASN A 356 12.13 -12.33 18.93
N ALA A 357 12.21 -11.93 17.66
CA ALA A 357 13.41 -12.10 16.87
C ALA A 357 14.63 -11.35 17.45
N SER A 358 14.44 -10.09 17.85
CA SER A 358 15.52 -9.29 18.45
C SER A 358 16.02 -9.88 19.76
N LYS A 359 15.12 -10.37 20.63
CA LYS A 359 15.50 -11.03 21.90
C LYS A 359 16.20 -12.37 21.67
N GLU A 360 15.86 -13.06 20.59
CA GLU A 360 16.48 -14.35 20.22
C GLU A 360 17.77 -14.17 19.40
N GLY A 361 18.16 -12.94 19.06
CA GLY A 361 19.33 -12.67 18.23
C GLY A 361 19.21 -13.20 16.80
N LYS A 362 17.97 -13.27 16.27
CA LYS A 362 17.66 -13.78 14.94
C LYS A 362 17.06 -12.68 14.06
N PRO A 363 17.20 -12.75 12.74
CA PRO A 363 16.44 -11.87 11.85
C PRO A 363 14.98 -12.30 11.76
N LEU A 364 14.10 -11.32 11.55
CA LEU A 364 12.74 -11.52 11.09
C LEU A 364 12.70 -11.30 9.57
N ALA A 365 12.08 -12.22 8.83
CA ALA A 365 11.85 -12.02 7.40
C ALA A 365 10.65 -11.06 7.20
N GLY A 366 10.97 -9.79 7.05
CA GLY A 366 9.97 -8.71 7.01
C GLY A 366 9.95 -7.85 8.28
N ILE A 367 8.79 -7.49 8.73
CA ILE A 367 8.54 -6.72 9.95
C ILE A 367 7.44 -7.37 10.79
N THR A 368 7.29 -6.93 12.04
CA THR A 368 6.27 -7.45 12.95
C THR A 368 4.87 -7.42 12.31
N PRO A 369 4.05 -8.48 12.50
CA PRO A 369 2.71 -8.57 11.94
C PRO A 369 1.84 -7.34 12.22
N HIS A 370 1.00 -6.99 11.24
CA HIS A 370 -0.02 -5.94 11.33
C HIS A 370 0.48 -4.52 11.62
N ARG A 371 1.76 -4.23 11.39
CA ARG A 371 2.24 -2.84 11.42
C ARG A 371 1.71 -2.03 10.24
N SER A 372 1.42 -2.69 9.13
CA SER A 372 0.91 -2.09 7.90
C SER A 372 1.83 -0.97 7.38
N PRO A 373 2.95 -1.32 6.73
CA PRO A 373 3.90 -0.35 6.15
C PRO A 373 3.28 0.32 4.92
N LEU A 374 2.73 1.53 5.08
CA LEU A 374 1.97 2.20 4.04
C LEU A 374 2.71 3.34 3.36
N GLY A 375 3.64 4.04 4.03
CA GLY A 375 4.40 5.13 3.43
C GLY A 375 5.91 4.84 3.43
N LEU A 376 6.56 4.98 2.28
CA LEU A 376 7.97 4.70 2.09
C LEU A 376 8.71 5.88 1.46
N SER A 377 9.82 6.32 2.06
CA SER A 377 10.68 7.34 1.46
C SER A 377 12.16 7.02 1.66
N PHE A 378 12.95 7.14 0.60
CA PHE A 378 14.40 7.02 0.66
C PHE A 378 15.12 8.38 0.61
N ASP A 379 16.26 8.48 1.29
CA ASP A 379 17.23 9.55 1.05
C ASP A 379 17.98 9.31 -0.27
N THR A 380 17.28 9.49 -1.39
CA THR A 380 17.83 9.26 -2.73
C THR A 380 18.89 10.27 -3.13
N ALA A 381 18.83 11.47 -2.56
CA ALA A 381 19.78 12.54 -2.83
C ALA A 381 21.03 12.50 -1.95
N ASN A 382 21.10 11.56 -0.98
CA ASN A 382 22.11 11.55 0.07
C ASN A 382 22.23 12.91 0.79
N ALA A 383 21.09 13.56 1.02
CA ALA A 383 21.00 14.88 1.66
C ALA A 383 21.15 14.80 3.18
N LEU A 384 20.91 13.63 3.75
CA LEU A 384 20.99 13.37 5.18
C LEU A 384 22.40 12.95 5.60
N SER A 385 22.67 13.03 6.89
CA SER A 385 23.97 12.70 7.48
C SER A 385 23.86 11.59 8.52
N GLY A 386 25.01 11.02 8.92
CA GLY A 386 25.08 10.00 9.96
C GLY A 386 24.22 8.76 9.66
N ASP A 387 23.43 8.39 10.64
CA ASP A 387 22.55 7.21 10.57
C ASP A 387 21.44 7.31 9.51
N TYR A 388 21.09 8.52 9.09
CA TYR A 388 20.00 8.79 8.16
C TYR A 388 20.40 8.75 6.69
N LYS A 389 21.71 8.84 6.41
CA LYS A 389 22.22 8.90 5.03
C LYS A 389 21.85 7.64 4.24
N GLY A 390 21.14 7.83 3.13
CA GLY A 390 20.70 6.76 2.24
C GLY A 390 19.67 5.80 2.86
N ALA A 391 19.12 6.13 4.03
CA ALA A 391 18.16 5.28 4.72
C ALA A 391 16.78 5.29 4.06
N LEU A 392 16.02 4.25 4.34
CA LEU A 392 14.58 4.17 4.10
C LEU A 392 13.84 4.57 5.38
N PHE A 393 12.80 5.38 5.22
CA PHE A 393 11.82 5.72 6.26
C PHE A 393 10.52 5.01 5.94
N VAL A 394 9.93 4.36 6.94
CA VAL A 394 8.68 3.61 6.81
C VAL A 394 7.67 4.14 7.80
N ALA A 395 6.56 4.65 7.29
CA ALA A 395 5.39 4.98 8.10
C ALA A 395 4.47 3.76 8.19
N SER A 396 4.21 3.31 9.42
CA SER A 396 3.36 2.16 9.69
C SER A 396 2.03 2.62 10.27
N TRP A 397 0.95 2.28 9.58
CA TRP A 397 -0.43 2.64 9.95
C TRP A 397 -0.79 2.23 11.38
N GLY A 398 -0.38 1.03 11.78
CA GLY A 398 -0.62 0.48 13.09
C GLY A 398 -1.68 -0.60 13.12
N ALA A 399 -1.51 -1.48 14.08
CA ALA A 399 -2.38 -2.64 14.24
C ALA A 399 -3.73 -2.28 14.86
N ALA A 400 -4.76 -2.91 14.33
CA ALA A 400 -6.07 -2.96 14.95
C ALA A 400 -6.21 -4.12 15.93
N GLY A 401 -5.31 -5.10 15.93
CA GLY A 401 -5.39 -6.33 16.76
C GLY A 401 -4.29 -7.32 16.40
N GLY A 402 -4.43 -8.58 16.84
CA GLY A 402 -3.47 -9.65 16.68
C GLY A 402 -2.67 -9.92 17.96
N THR A 403 -2.24 -11.19 18.17
CA THR A 403 -1.43 -11.56 19.33
C THR A 403 0.03 -11.21 19.14
N LEU A 404 0.49 -11.21 17.92
CA LEU A 404 1.90 -10.98 17.55
C LEU A 404 2.17 -9.55 17.10
N SER A 405 1.12 -8.76 16.86
CA SER A 405 1.26 -7.38 16.40
C SER A 405 1.94 -6.49 17.43
N ASP A 406 2.67 -5.50 16.97
CA ASP A 406 2.95 -4.33 17.77
C ASP A 406 1.99 -3.18 17.41
N LYS A 407 2.09 -2.08 18.17
CA LYS A 407 1.18 -0.96 18.00
C LYS A 407 1.29 -0.33 16.60
N GLY A 408 2.46 -0.36 15.97
CA GLY A 408 2.71 0.48 14.80
C GLY A 408 2.38 1.94 15.10
N SER A 409 1.60 2.58 14.23
CA SER A 409 1.27 4.01 14.35
C SER A 409 2.53 4.86 14.52
N ASP A 410 3.52 4.62 13.67
CA ASP A 410 4.87 5.11 13.90
C ASP A 410 5.64 5.41 12.61
N LEU A 411 6.83 5.95 12.81
CA LEU A 411 7.86 6.12 11.79
C LEU A 411 9.09 5.35 12.20
N THR A 412 9.57 4.46 11.32
CA THR A 412 10.81 3.70 11.51
C THR A 412 11.90 4.14 10.55
N LEU A 413 13.12 4.17 11.05
CA LEU A 413 14.37 4.31 10.29
C LEU A 413 14.84 2.91 9.91
N VAL A 414 15.03 2.65 8.62
CA VAL A 414 15.48 1.38 8.08
C VAL A 414 16.82 1.57 7.36
N LYS A 415 17.86 0.98 7.90
CA LYS A 415 19.20 0.97 7.29
C LYS A 415 19.40 -0.35 6.56
N LEU A 416 19.55 -0.26 5.25
CA LEU A 416 19.70 -1.42 4.37
C LEU A 416 21.18 -1.71 4.08
N THR A 417 21.55 -2.98 4.18
CA THR A 417 22.86 -3.48 3.77
C THR A 417 22.66 -4.63 2.79
N LYS A 418 23.22 -4.50 1.59
CA LYS A 418 23.11 -5.55 0.57
C LYS A 418 23.85 -6.81 1.00
N GLN A 419 23.15 -7.94 0.99
CA GLN A 419 23.71 -9.25 1.31
C GLN A 419 23.37 -10.24 0.21
N ARG A 420 24.39 -10.76 -0.51
CA ARG A 420 24.21 -11.71 -1.62
C ARG A 420 23.17 -11.20 -2.62
N ASP A 421 22.02 -11.86 -2.68
CA ASP A 421 20.92 -11.60 -3.60
C ASP A 421 19.71 -10.92 -2.94
N ASN A 422 19.85 -10.42 -1.71
CA ASN A 422 18.82 -9.68 -0.98
C ASN A 422 19.44 -8.57 -0.11
N TYR A 423 18.66 -7.98 0.80
CA TYR A 423 19.09 -7.00 1.78
C TYR A 423 18.88 -7.51 3.20
N ALA A 424 19.81 -7.15 4.07
CA ALA A 424 19.62 -7.12 5.51
C ALA A 424 19.26 -5.69 5.94
N ALA A 425 18.44 -5.58 6.97
CA ALA A 425 18.04 -4.31 7.54
C ALA A 425 18.30 -4.26 9.05
N THR A 426 18.60 -3.07 9.54
CA THR A 426 18.33 -2.71 10.93
C THR A 426 17.19 -1.72 10.94
N MET A 427 16.16 -1.99 11.76
CA MET A 427 14.97 -1.14 11.89
C MET A 427 14.91 -0.56 13.28
N THR A 428 14.65 0.74 13.37
CA THR A 428 14.56 1.46 14.65
C THR A 428 13.39 2.42 14.61
N GLN A 429 12.47 2.32 15.56
CA GLN A 429 11.40 3.29 15.73
C GLN A 429 11.98 4.64 16.12
N ILE A 430 11.69 5.70 15.34
CA ILE A 430 12.17 7.06 15.59
C ILE A 430 11.07 8.02 16.05
N ILE A 431 9.82 7.75 15.68
CA ILE A 431 8.64 8.47 16.18
C ILE A 431 7.55 7.43 16.45
N ALA A 432 6.91 7.51 17.62
CA ALA A 432 5.74 6.71 17.98
C ALA A 432 4.49 7.59 18.13
N ASP A 433 3.34 6.96 18.29
CA ASP A 433 2.06 7.61 18.59
C ASP A 433 1.58 8.60 17.52
N LEU A 434 1.96 8.36 16.26
CA LEU A 434 1.33 8.99 15.11
C LEU A 434 -0.11 8.47 14.96
N ASN A 435 -0.97 9.25 14.31
CA ASN A 435 -2.38 8.88 14.15
C ASN A 435 -2.62 8.27 12.76
N GLN A 436 -2.39 6.95 12.65
CA GLN A 436 -2.54 6.21 11.40
C GLN A 436 -1.75 6.86 10.23
N PRO A 437 -0.42 6.96 10.34
CA PRO A 437 0.39 7.55 9.26
C PRO A 437 0.29 6.68 8.02
N ILE A 438 0.04 7.32 6.87
CA ILE A 438 -0.32 6.61 5.64
C ILE A 438 0.69 6.84 4.51
N ASP A 439 1.36 7.98 4.50
CA ASP A 439 2.30 8.29 3.43
C ASP A 439 3.43 9.21 3.91
N THR A 440 4.55 9.18 3.18
CA THR A 440 5.73 10.00 3.48
C THR A 440 6.36 10.55 2.21
N VAL A 441 7.01 11.72 2.33
CA VAL A 441 7.88 12.26 1.27
C VAL A 441 9.08 12.98 1.85
N LEU A 442 10.29 12.64 1.38
CA LEU A 442 11.53 13.29 1.82
C LEU A 442 11.94 14.39 0.85
N VAL A 443 12.15 15.60 1.39
CA VAL A 443 12.57 16.79 0.63
C VAL A 443 13.80 17.41 1.30
N GLY A 444 14.96 17.22 0.73
CA GLY A 444 16.21 17.64 1.35
C GLY A 444 16.41 16.97 2.70
N LYS A 445 16.49 17.76 3.78
CA LYS A 445 16.64 17.26 5.16
C LYS A 445 15.32 17.17 5.94
N LYS A 446 14.19 17.20 5.27
CA LYS A 446 12.86 17.19 5.89
C LYS A 446 12.03 16.05 5.34
N LEU A 447 11.58 15.18 6.21
CA LEU A 447 10.59 14.16 5.88
C LEU A 447 9.21 14.67 6.30
N TYR A 448 8.28 14.65 5.38
CA TYR A 448 6.88 14.93 5.66
C TYR A 448 6.12 13.63 5.83
N VAL A 449 5.27 13.56 6.85
CA VAL A 449 4.43 12.40 7.18
C VAL A 449 2.99 12.84 7.16
N LEU A 450 2.16 12.15 6.38
CA LEU A 450 0.72 12.37 6.31
C LEU A 450 0.01 11.40 7.26
N GLU A 451 -0.85 11.91 8.13
CA GLU A 451 -1.77 11.13 8.95
C GLU A 451 -3.14 11.04 8.28
N PHE A 452 -3.72 9.83 8.30
CA PHE A 452 -5.07 9.56 7.85
C PHE A 452 -6.10 9.74 8.98
N GLY A 453 -5.73 9.34 10.20
CA GLY A 453 -6.63 9.25 11.34
C GLY A 453 -6.91 10.58 12.03
N GLY A 454 -7.96 10.61 12.84
CA GLY A 454 -8.34 11.77 13.64
C GLY A 454 -8.64 13.01 12.80
N ASP A 455 -8.10 14.15 13.21
CA ASP A 455 -8.21 15.42 12.48
C ASP A 455 -7.24 15.50 11.30
N GLY A 456 -6.44 14.47 11.07
CA GLY A 456 -5.41 14.38 10.03
C GLY A 456 -4.36 15.50 10.13
N ALA A 457 -3.10 15.15 10.04
CA ALA A 457 -2.02 16.13 10.07
C ALA A 457 -0.95 15.82 9.03
N ILE A 458 -0.25 16.87 8.61
CA ILE A 458 1.05 16.76 7.96
C ILE A 458 2.11 17.16 8.97
N TRP A 459 3.01 16.24 9.28
CA TRP A 459 4.16 16.46 10.16
C TRP A 459 5.43 16.64 9.36
N GLU A 460 6.30 17.54 9.79
CA GLU A 460 7.68 17.71 9.30
C GLU A 460 8.65 17.14 10.33
N VAL A 461 9.45 16.17 9.90
CA VAL A 461 10.56 15.59 10.66
C VAL A 461 11.85 16.17 10.10
N GLY A 462 12.50 17.05 10.87
CA GLY A 462 13.77 17.68 10.51
C GLY A 462 14.95 16.86 11.01
N PHE A 463 15.90 16.55 10.12
CA PHE A 463 17.13 15.83 10.44
C PHE A 463 18.34 16.78 10.57
N PRO A 464 19.41 16.38 11.31
CA PRO A 464 20.62 17.18 11.52
C PRO A 464 21.42 17.47 10.24
#